data_6b3dffc95c1256610a74898b3cadc463
#
_entry.id   6b3dffc95c1256610a74898b3cadc463
#
_cell.length_a   1.000
_cell.length_b   1.000
_cell.length_c   1.000
_cell.angle_alpha   90.00
_cell.angle_beta   90.00
_cell.angle_gamma   90.00
#
_symmetry.space_group_name_H-M   'P 1'
#
loop_
_entity.id
_entity.type
_entity.pdbx_description
1 polymer ?
#
loop_
_entity_poly.entity_id
_entity_poly.type
_entity_poly.pdbx_seq_one_letter_code
_entity_poly.pdbx_strand_id
1 'polypeptide(L)'
;DAVDQTHVDNYHTIIEDDVRLTYDSMVRAGVRIGENAILAAKSIAGTDIPAHHIAAGTPAKSIAIKDGWESVARPIKDANDDNREDRRLTVELPTDLDAFDEFVRDLTPPDP
;
A
#
# COMPACT_ATOMS: atom_id res chain seq x y z
N ASP A 1 -12.31 19.55 0.74
CA ASP A 1 -12.22 19.41 2.05
C ASP A 1 -10.83 19.10 2.49
N ALA A 2 -10.64 19.26 3.66
CA ALA A 2 -9.31 19.07 4.18
C ALA A 2 -9.00 17.57 4.18
N VAL A 3 -7.98 17.22 3.49
CA VAL A 3 -7.45 15.88 3.60
C VAL A 3 -7.00 15.70 5.04
N ASP A 4 -7.29 14.55 5.60
CA ASP A 4 -6.86 14.25 6.95
C ASP A 4 -5.35 14.05 6.95
N GLN A 5 -4.62 15.10 7.29
CA GLN A 5 -3.18 15.10 7.22
C GLN A 5 -2.53 14.13 8.19
N THR A 6 -3.27 13.69 9.21
CA THR A 6 -2.72 12.71 10.15
C THR A 6 -2.46 11.37 9.50
N HIS A 7 -3.03 11.14 8.30
CA HIS A 7 -2.88 9.87 7.62
C HIS A 7 -2.14 10.01 6.28
N VAL A 8 -1.44 11.11 6.07
CA VAL A 8 -0.79 11.35 4.78
C VAL A 8 0.13 10.19 4.40
N ASP A 9 0.95 9.73 5.34
CA ASP A 9 1.89 8.65 5.05
C ASP A 9 1.17 7.33 4.77
N ASN A 10 -0.05 7.18 5.27
CA ASN A 10 -0.85 5.98 5.03
C ASN A 10 -1.55 6.00 3.68
N TYR A 11 -1.58 7.15 3.03
CA TYR A 11 -2.21 7.29 1.71
C TYR A 11 -1.23 7.13 0.57
N HIS A 12 0.06 7.04 0.85
CA HIS A 12 1.04 6.81 -0.19
C HIS A 12 0.94 5.36 -0.66
N THR A 13 0.73 5.19 -1.94
CA THR A 13 0.73 3.87 -2.54
C THR A 13 2.16 3.51 -2.90
N ILE A 14 2.60 2.34 -2.47
CA ILE A 14 3.95 1.87 -2.73
C ILE A 14 3.87 0.58 -3.53
N ILE A 15 4.44 0.59 -4.71
CA ILE A 15 4.52 -0.60 -5.55
C ILE A 15 6.00 -0.92 -5.72
N GLU A 16 6.41 -2.06 -5.16
CA GLU A 16 7.82 -2.43 -5.16
C GLU A 16 8.24 -3.02 -6.50
N ASP A 17 9.48 -3.49 -6.59
CA ASP A 17 10.02 -3.94 -7.88
C ASP A 17 9.34 -5.19 -8.39
N ASP A 18 9.28 -5.31 -9.70
CA ASP A 18 8.81 -6.52 -10.38
C ASP A 18 7.37 -6.91 -10.06
N VAL A 19 6.56 -5.95 -9.60
CA VAL A 19 5.13 -6.18 -9.37
C VAL A 19 4.41 -6.20 -10.71
N ARG A 20 3.46 -7.12 -10.84
CA ARG A 20 2.64 -7.19 -12.04
C ARG A 20 1.20 -6.83 -11.69
N LEU A 21 0.75 -5.70 -12.22
CA LEU A 21 -0.64 -5.29 -12.10
C LEU A 21 -1.33 -5.67 -13.41
N THR A 22 -2.25 -6.60 -13.35
CA THR A 22 -2.84 -7.12 -14.56
C THR A 22 -4.07 -6.31 -14.97
N TYR A 23 -4.74 -6.75 -16.00
CA TYR A 23 -5.78 -5.99 -16.68
C TYR A 23 -6.85 -5.47 -15.71
N ASP A 24 -7.09 -4.17 -15.79
CA ASP A 24 -8.20 -3.52 -15.06
C ASP A 24 -8.11 -3.71 -13.54
N SER A 25 -6.91 -3.88 -13.01
CA SER A 25 -6.71 -3.96 -11.57
C SER A 25 -6.61 -2.56 -10.97
N MET A 26 -6.87 -2.46 -9.67
CA MET A 26 -6.84 -1.18 -8.98
C MET A 26 -6.14 -1.34 -7.64
N VAL A 27 -5.34 -0.33 -7.27
CA VAL A 27 -4.66 -0.30 -5.99
C VAL A 27 -5.13 0.94 -5.24
N ARG A 28 -5.66 0.73 -4.04
CA ARG A 28 -6.17 1.85 -3.26
C ARG A 28 -5.04 2.62 -2.60
N ALA A 29 -5.33 3.86 -2.23
CA ALA A 29 -4.36 4.70 -1.54
C ALA A 29 -3.91 4.04 -0.24
N GLY A 30 -2.63 4.17 0.06
CA GLY A 30 -2.05 3.66 1.29
C GLY A 30 -1.69 2.18 1.27
N VAL A 31 -1.89 1.51 0.15
CA VAL A 31 -1.60 0.08 0.02
C VAL A 31 -0.18 -0.12 -0.46
N ARG A 32 0.49 -1.11 0.09
CA ARG A 32 1.82 -1.51 -0.34
C ARG A 32 1.75 -2.86 -1.05
N ILE A 33 2.25 -2.90 -2.27
CA ILE A 33 2.36 -4.14 -3.03
C ILE A 33 3.81 -4.58 -2.98
N GLY A 34 4.05 -5.73 -2.37
CA GLY A 34 5.40 -6.23 -2.16
C GLY A 34 6.07 -6.69 -3.44
N GLU A 35 7.39 -6.78 -3.38
CA GLU A 35 8.21 -7.15 -4.52
C GLU A 35 7.73 -8.45 -5.18
N ASN A 36 7.71 -8.48 -6.49
CA ASN A 36 7.41 -9.68 -7.26
C ASN A 36 5.98 -10.22 -7.05
N ALA A 37 5.08 -9.39 -6.52
CA ALA A 37 3.68 -9.78 -6.32
C ALA A 37 2.90 -9.61 -7.62
N ILE A 38 1.77 -10.30 -7.70
CA ILE A 38 0.87 -10.20 -8.84
C ILE A 38 -0.53 -9.87 -8.32
N LEU A 39 -1.14 -8.84 -8.88
CA LEU A 39 -2.53 -8.52 -8.62
C LEU A 39 -3.34 -8.95 -9.83
N ALA A 40 -4.27 -9.87 -9.62
CA ALA A 40 -5.04 -10.46 -10.72
C ALA A 40 -5.97 -9.46 -11.38
N ALA A 41 -6.44 -9.81 -12.56
CA ALA A 41 -7.29 -8.93 -13.35
C ALA A 41 -8.57 -8.57 -12.59
N LYS A 42 -8.98 -7.32 -12.72
CA LYS A 42 -10.21 -6.79 -12.12
C LYS A 42 -10.25 -6.88 -10.60
N SER A 43 -9.11 -6.98 -9.97
CA SER A 43 -9.01 -7.03 -8.52
C SER A 43 -8.73 -5.65 -7.95
N ILE A 44 -9.16 -5.43 -6.72
CA ILE A 44 -8.93 -4.16 -6.03
C ILE A 44 -8.12 -4.44 -4.78
N ALA A 45 -6.88 -4.00 -4.78
CA ALA A 45 -6.01 -4.15 -3.61
C ALA A 45 -6.38 -3.09 -2.58
N GLY A 46 -7.08 -3.51 -1.54
CA GLY A 46 -7.48 -2.63 -0.45
C GLY A 46 -6.61 -2.76 0.78
N THR A 47 -5.78 -3.80 0.84
CA THR A 47 -4.82 -4.01 1.91
C THR A 47 -3.49 -4.42 1.29
N ASP A 48 -2.44 -4.44 2.09
CA ASP A 48 -1.11 -4.76 1.59
C ASP A 48 -1.05 -6.15 0.99
N ILE A 49 -0.28 -6.27 -0.08
CA ILE A 49 0.00 -7.55 -0.70
C ILE A 49 1.47 -7.88 -0.42
N PRO A 50 1.74 -8.97 0.28
CA PRO A 50 3.13 -9.33 0.58
C PRO A 50 3.92 -9.69 -0.67
N ALA A 51 5.24 -9.61 -0.56
CA ALA A 51 6.13 -9.99 -1.64
C ALA A 51 5.88 -11.43 -2.07
N HIS A 52 5.99 -11.68 -3.36
CA HIS A 52 5.90 -13.01 -3.98
C HIS A 52 4.53 -13.66 -3.91
N HIS A 53 3.51 -12.89 -3.57
CA HIS A 53 2.14 -13.40 -3.48
C HIS A 53 1.35 -13.08 -4.74
N ILE A 54 0.36 -13.92 -5.00
CA ILE A 54 -0.65 -13.66 -6.01
C ILE A 54 -1.93 -13.32 -5.28
N ALA A 55 -2.49 -12.16 -5.57
CA ALA A 55 -3.71 -11.70 -4.91
C ALA A 55 -4.83 -11.50 -5.92
N ALA A 56 -6.04 -11.78 -5.50
CA ALA A 56 -7.20 -11.65 -6.38
C ALA A 56 -8.45 -11.31 -5.57
N GLY A 57 -9.40 -10.68 -6.22
CA GLY A 57 -10.72 -10.41 -5.64
C GLY A 57 -10.97 -8.94 -5.35
N THR A 58 -12.14 -8.68 -4.81
CA THR A 58 -12.60 -7.34 -4.48
C THR A 58 -13.25 -7.39 -3.10
N PRO A 59 -12.54 -7.10 -2.03
CA PRO A 59 -11.11 -6.71 -1.97
C PRO A 59 -10.19 -7.90 -2.27
N ALA A 60 -9.03 -7.59 -2.81
CA ALA A 60 -8.08 -8.63 -3.16
C ALA A 60 -7.48 -9.28 -1.92
N LYS A 61 -7.35 -10.59 -1.98
CA LYS A 61 -6.71 -11.38 -0.94
C LYS A 61 -5.64 -12.23 -1.56
N SER A 62 -4.60 -12.52 -0.79
CA SER A 62 -3.57 -13.45 -1.25
C SER A 62 -4.17 -14.83 -1.42
N ILE A 63 -4.02 -15.40 -2.60
CA ILE A 63 -4.59 -16.71 -2.93
C ILE A 63 -3.52 -17.75 -3.19
N ALA A 64 -2.29 -17.31 -3.46
CA ALA A 64 -1.20 -18.24 -3.75
C ALA A 64 0.13 -17.52 -3.55
N ILE A 65 1.17 -18.31 -3.32
CA ILE A 65 2.55 -17.84 -3.30
C ILE A 65 3.19 -18.32 -4.59
N LYS A 66 3.98 -17.47 -5.23
CA LYS A 66 4.61 -17.82 -6.50
C LYS A 66 5.53 -19.03 -6.32
N ASP A 67 5.54 -19.89 -7.33
CA ASP A 67 6.35 -21.10 -7.30
C ASP A 67 7.81 -20.76 -7.04
N GLY A 68 8.41 -21.51 -6.13
CA GLY A 68 9.81 -21.31 -5.78
C GLY A 68 10.03 -20.36 -4.62
N TRP A 69 8.98 -19.70 -4.15
CA TRP A 69 9.12 -18.69 -3.09
C TRP A 69 8.46 -19.12 -1.77
N GLU A 70 7.97 -20.34 -1.70
CA GLU A 70 7.21 -20.81 -0.54
C GLU A 70 8.00 -20.74 0.76
N SER A 71 9.31 -20.92 0.67
CA SER A 71 10.14 -20.97 1.88
C SER A 71 10.48 -19.60 2.44
N VAL A 72 10.34 -18.53 1.63
CA VAL A 72 10.72 -17.19 2.04
C VAL A 72 9.54 -16.23 2.07
N ALA A 73 8.45 -16.58 1.43
CA ALA A 73 7.29 -15.71 1.38
C ALA A 73 6.48 -15.82 2.67
N ARG A 74 5.78 -14.75 2.99
CA ARG A 74 4.93 -14.71 4.17
C ARG A 74 3.76 -15.68 4.01
N PRO A 75 3.39 -16.44 5.04
CA PRO A 75 2.26 -17.36 4.93
C PRO A 75 0.97 -16.64 4.55
N ILE A 76 0.14 -17.29 3.75
CA ILE A 76 -1.09 -16.68 3.25
C ILE A 76 -2.03 -16.30 4.39
N LYS A 77 -2.10 -17.13 5.43
CA LYS A 77 -2.96 -16.85 6.57
C LYS A 77 -2.61 -15.49 7.19
N ASP A 78 -1.32 -15.27 7.42
CA ASP A 78 -0.88 -14.01 8.00
C ASP A 78 -0.95 -12.88 6.99
N ALA A 79 -0.76 -13.21 5.71
CA ALA A 79 -0.79 -12.21 4.66
C ALA A 79 -2.16 -11.55 4.52
N ASN A 80 -3.21 -12.30 4.80
CA ASN A 80 -4.57 -11.79 4.68
C ASN A 80 -5.07 -11.14 5.95
N ASP A 81 -4.23 -11.04 6.95
CA ASP A 81 -4.55 -10.36 8.19
C ASP A 81 -4.35 -8.87 7.99
N ASP A 82 -5.35 -8.08 8.34
CA ASP A 82 -5.29 -6.64 8.12
C ASP A 82 -4.61 -5.96 9.30
N ASN A 83 -3.30 -5.80 9.20
CA ASN A 83 -2.49 -5.16 10.24
C ASN A 83 -2.20 -3.71 9.89
N ARG A 84 -3.13 -3.03 9.26
CA ARG A 84 -2.89 -1.65 8.83
C ARG A 84 -2.54 -0.72 9.98
N GLU A 85 -2.99 -1.05 11.18
CA GLU A 85 -2.70 -0.21 12.32
C GLU A 85 -1.21 -0.11 12.62
N ASP A 86 -0.47 -1.19 12.38
CA ASP A 86 0.96 -1.18 12.61
C ASP A 86 1.71 -0.25 11.67
N ARG A 87 1.08 0.12 10.57
CA ARG A 87 1.68 1.00 9.58
C ARG A 87 1.20 2.43 9.71
N ARG A 88 0.22 2.67 10.55
CA ARG A 88 -0.32 4.01 10.68
C ARG A 88 0.66 4.86 11.47
N LEU A 89 1.07 5.93 10.85
CA LEU A 89 1.88 6.93 11.52
C LEU A 89 0.93 8.00 12.06
N THR A 90 1.12 8.33 13.32
CA THR A 90 0.36 9.43 13.90
C THR A 90 1.15 10.70 13.65
N VAL A 91 0.61 11.55 12.82
CA VAL A 91 1.23 12.83 12.51
C VAL A 91 0.33 13.92 13.04
N GLU A 92 0.86 14.73 13.95
CA GLU A 92 0.09 15.85 14.47
C GLU A 92 0.07 16.95 13.42
N LEU A 93 -1.12 17.47 13.18
CA LEU A 93 -1.26 18.60 12.26
C LEU A 93 -0.76 19.87 12.91
N PRO A 94 0.03 20.68 12.20
CA PRO A 94 0.41 21.99 12.71
C PRO A 94 -0.83 22.84 12.97
N THR A 95 -0.75 23.68 13.99
CA THR A 95 -1.90 24.49 14.39
C THR A 95 -1.87 25.89 13.77
N ASP A 96 -0.76 26.31 13.18
CA ASP A 96 -0.71 27.61 12.52
C ASP A 96 -0.44 27.42 11.03
N LEU A 97 -0.77 28.47 10.25
CA LEU A 97 -0.73 28.36 8.82
C LEU A 97 0.69 28.22 8.26
N ASP A 98 1.65 28.88 8.87
CA ASP A 98 3.02 28.81 8.38
C ASP A 98 3.59 27.42 8.58
N ALA A 99 3.34 26.82 9.76
CA ALA A 99 3.79 25.48 10.02
C ALA A 99 3.07 24.46 9.14
N PHE A 100 1.79 24.72 8.85
CA PHE A 100 1.03 23.84 7.99
C PHE A 100 1.57 23.89 6.55
N ASP A 101 1.89 25.07 6.06
CA ASP A 101 2.47 25.20 4.72
C ASP A 101 3.80 24.46 4.61
N GLU A 102 4.61 24.55 5.66
CA GLU A 102 5.88 23.87 5.69
C GLU A 102 5.66 22.36 5.69
N PHE A 103 4.70 21.90 6.47
CA PHE A 103 4.35 20.50 6.55
C PHE A 103 3.93 19.95 5.18
N VAL A 104 3.07 20.69 4.49
CA VAL A 104 2.59 20.29 3.16
C VAL A 104 3.75 20.30 2.16
N ARG A 105 4.64 21.26 2.28
CA ARG A 105 5.78 21.36 1.37
C ARG A 105 6.70 20.15 1.49
N ASP A 106 6.86 19.64 2.70
CA ASP A 106 7.69 18.46 2.92
C ASP A 106 7.10 17.21 2.29
N LEU A 107 5.79 17.21 2.07
CA LEU A 107 5.11 16.06 1.46
C LEU A 107 5.14 16.13 -0.06
N THR A 108 5.49 17.29 -0.62
CA THR A 108 5.48 17.48 -2.06
C THR A 108 6.86 17.17 -2.62
N PRO A 109 6.96 16.29 -3.63
CA PRO A 109 8.27 16.02 -4.22
C PRO A 109 8.84 17.30 -4.81
N PRO A 110 10.16 17.46 -4.78
CA PRO A 110 10.75 18.64 -5.38
C PRO A 110 10.50 18.65 -6.89
N ASP A 111 10.38 19.84 -7.44
CA ASP A 111 10.22 19.98 -8.88
C ASP A 111 11.46 19.47 -9.59
N PRO A 112 11.27 18.79 -10.74
CA PRO A 112 12.40 18.28 -11.50
C PRO A 112 13.27 19.39 -12.06
#